data_ceb79c089e814b0d48331d7cc0780969
#
_entry.id   ceb79c089e814b0d48331d7cc0780969
#
_cell.length_a   1.000
_cell.length_b   1.000
_cell.length_c   1.000
_cell.angle_alpha   90.00
_cell.angle_beta   90.00
_cell.angle_gamma   90.00
#
_symmetry.space_group_name_H-M   'P 1'
#
loop_
_entity.id
_entity.type
_entity.pdbx_description
1 polymer ?
#
loop_
_entity_poly.entity_id
_entity_poly.type
_entity_poly.pdbx_seq_one_letter_code
_entity_poly.pdbx_strand_id
1 'polypeptide(L)'
;MFKRLAVYYKEMFPLLPRFFVAAIMFFEIYFVLLLNDGVTTFRFDHQELIGIFTIFVFLMILRIADDFKDYETDRRLFPHRALPSGRVKKKDLAVALSFIVAVSVLLNVLFMNNIGWFLFLYIYGTLMSFWFFKRDKIQNSLPLALVTHNPV
;
A
#
# COMPACT_ATOMS: atom_id res chain seq x y z
N MET A 1 21.50 4.48 -4.80
CA MET A 1 20.06 4.21 -4.72
C MET A 1 19.80 2.78 -4.25
N PHE A 2 20.14 1.72 -4.99
CA PHE A 2 19.78 0.33 -4.66
C PHE A 2 20.19 -0.15 -3.25
N LYS A 3 21.43 0.11 -2.81
CA LYS A 3 21.88 -0.26 -1.44
C LYS A 3 21.01 0.40 -0.36
N ARG A 4 20.59 1.66 -0.55
CA ARG A 4 19.70 2.37 0.40
C ARG A 4 18.30 1.78 0.40
N LEU A 5 17.74 1.46 -0.77
CA LEU A 5 16.44 0.78 -0.86
C LEU A 5 16.48 -0.60 -0.20
N ALA A 6 17.57 -1.35 -0.34
CA ALA A 6 17.73 -2.63 0.34
C ALA A 6 17.68 -2.50 1.87
N VAL A 7 18.28 -1.43 2.44
CA VAL A 7 18.17 -1.13 3.87
C VAL A 7 16.71 -0.87 4.26
N TYR A 8 16.00 -0.04 3.49
CA TYR A 8 14.60 0.27 3.76
C TYR A 8 13.71 -0.97 3.73
N TYR A 9 13.81 -1.77 2.68
CA TYR A 9 13.01 -2.98 2.54
C TYR A 9 13.32 -4.02 3.60
N LYS A 10 14.56 -4.11 4.06
CA LYS A 10 14.92 -5.02 5.17
C LYS A 10 14.33 -4.58 6.51
N GLU A 11 14.37 -3.27 6.82
CA GLU A 11 14.01 -2.75 8.14
C GLU A 11 12.54 -2.35 8.26
N MET A 12 11.98 -1.71 7.23
CA MET A 12 10.68 -1.04 7.31
C MET A 12 9.58 -1.77 6.53
N PHE A 13 9.93 -2.44 5.43
CA PHE A 13 8.97 -3.14 4.58
C PHE A 13 9.57 -4.45 4.04
N PRO A 14 9.77 -5.48 4.88
CA PRO A 14 10.32 -6.75 4.43
C PRO A 14 9.42 -7.37 3.36
N LEU A 15 9.98 -7.47 2.13
CA LEU A 15 9.19 -7.76 0.92
C LEU A 15 8.46 -9.11 1.01
N LEU A 16 9.16 -10.17 1.41
CA LEU A 16 8.58 -11.52 1.42
C LEU A 16 7.43 -11.66 2.43
N PRO A 17 7.58 -11.31 3.72
CA PRO A 17 6.45 -11.32 4.66
C PRO A 17 5.27 -10.45 4.21
N ARG A 18 5.54 -9.26 3.66
CA ARG A 18 4.48 -8.37 3.17
C ARG A 18 3.77 -8.90 1.94
N PHE A 19 4.47 -9.62 1.07
CA PHE A 19 3.86 -10.31 -0.06
C PHE A 19 2.89 -11.42 0.41
N PHE A 20 3.27 -12.21 1.42
CA PHE A 20 2.37 -13.19 1.99
C PHE A 20 1.14 -12.56 2.65
N VAL A 21 1.30 -11.43 3.36
CA VAL A 21 0.15 -10.68 3.90
C VAL A 21 -0.77 -10.24 2.78
N ALA A 22 -0.24 -9.69 1.68
CA ALA A 22 -1.04 -9.29 0.52
C ALA A 22 -1.78 -10.48 -0.11
N ALA A 23 -1.11 -11.63 -0.21
CA ALA A 23 -1.73 -12.86 -0.73
C ALA A 23 -2.88 -13.35 0.16
N ILE A 24 -2.68 -13.35 1.49
CA ILE A 24 -3.74 -13.73 2.44
C ILE A 24 -4.94 -12.79 2.30
N MET A 25 -4.71 -11.47 2.31
CA MET A 25 -5.78 -10.48 2.14
C MET A 25 -6.52 -10.64 0.80
N PHE A 26 -5.79 -10.92 -0.28
CA PHE A 26 -6.40 -11.18 -1.58
C PHE A 26 -7.29 -12.42 -1.54
N PHE A 27 -6.78 -13.55 -1.06
CA PHE A 27 -7.53 -14.79 -1.05
C PHE A 27 -8.72 -14.77 -0.08
N GLU A 28 -8.62 -14.08 1.04
CA GLU A 28 -9.74 -13.89 1.97
C GLU A 28 -10.94 -13.26 1.24
N ILE A 29 -10.72 -12.14 0.56
CA ILE A 29 -11.78 -11.46 -0.21
C ILE A 29 -12.22 -12.29 -1.41
N TYR A 30 -11.26 -12.86 -2.14
CA TYR A 30 -11.51 -13.67 -3.35
C TYR A 30 -12.43 -14.87 -3.06
N PHE A 31 -12.14 -15.63 -1.99
CA PHE A 31 -12.97 -16.78 -1.62
C PHE A 31 -14.36 -16.37 -1.11
N VAL A 32 -14.46 -15.26 -0.37
CA VAL A 32 -15.76 -14.74 0.05
C VAL A 32 -16.62 -14.39 -1.18
N LEU A 33 -16.05 -13.73 -2.19
CA LEU A 33 -16.75 -13.39 -3.42
C LEU A 33 -17.16 -14.63 -4.21
N LEU A 34 -16.26 -15.61 -4.39
CA LEU A 34 -16.60 -16.87 -5.07
C LEU A 34 -17.75 -17.61 -4.38
N LEU A 35 -17.73 -17.70 -3.06
CA LEU A 35 -18.79 -18.36 -2.29
C LEU A 35 -20.12 -17.61 -2.42
N ASN A 36 -20.09 -16.28 -2.39
CA ASN A 36 -21.28 -15.45 -2.56
C ASN A 36 -21.91 -15.64 -3.95
N ASP A 37 -21.09 -15.81 -4.98
CA ASP A 37 -21.53 -16.02 -6.36
C ASP A 37 -21.86 -17.50 -6.66
N GLY A 38 -21.78 -18.39 -5.67
CA GLY A 38 -22.05 -19.81 -5.81
C GLY A 38 -21.01 -20.58 -6.63
N VAL A 39 -19.82 -19.99 -6.84
CA VAL A 39 -18.73 -20.61 -7.59
C VAL A 39 -17.95 -21.53 -6.66
N THR A 40 -17.95 -22.83 -6.99
CA THR A 40 -17.27 -23.89 -6.20
C THR A 40 -15.93 -24.31 -6.79
N THR A 41 -15.58 -23.84 -7.99
CA THR A 41 -14.33 -24.19 -8.66
C THR A 41 -13.30 -23.07 -8.51
N PHE A 42 -12.19 -23.40 -7.87
CA PHE A 42 -11.05 -22.50 -7.75
C PHE A 42 -10.23 -22.49 -9.05
N ARG A 43 -9.93 -21.31 -9.54
CA ARG A 43 -8.96 -21.10 -10.62
C ARG A 43 -7.91 -20.10 -10.14
N PHE A 44 -6.66 -20.39 -10.47
CA PHE A 44 -5.53 -19.49 -10.16
C PHE A 44 -4.72 -19.29 -11.43
N ASP A 45 -4.75 -18.08 -11.94
CA ASP A 45 -4.03 -17.69 -13.15
C ASP A 45 -3.29 -16.34 -12.97
N HIS A 46 -2.95 -15.68 -14.06
CA HIS A 46 -2.24 -14.40 -14.03
C HIS A 46 -3.06 -13.26 -13.39
N GLN A 47 -4.39 -13.33 -13.42
CA GLN A 47 -5.25 -12.29 -12.86
C GLN A 47 -5.17 -12.28 -11.33
N GLU A 48 -5.21 -13.44 -10.69
CA GLU A 48 -5.03 -13.57 -9.24
C GLU A 48 -3.64 -13.10 -8.82
N LEU A 49 -2.58 -13.43 -9.57
CA LEU A 49 -1.23 -12.91 -9.31
C LEU A 49 -1.14 -11.40 -9.40
N ILE A 50 -1.80 -10.79 -10.40
CA ILE A 50 -1.85 -9.34 -10.55
C ILE A 50 -2.65 -8.72 -9.40
N GLY A 51 -3.74 -9.35 -8.97
CA GLY A 51 -4.53 -8.93 -7.81
C GLY A 51 -3.69 -8.90 -6.52
N ILE A 52 -2.96 -9.98 -6.23
CA ILE A 52 -2.03 -10.06 -5.09
C ILE A 52 -0.96 -8.97 -5.17
N PHE A 53 -0.35 -8.80 -6.36
CA PHE A 53 0.67 -7.79 -6.58
C PHE A 53 0.11 -6.36 -6.39
N THR A 54 -1.12 -6.12 -6.80
CA THR A 54 -1.82 -4.84 -6.62
C THR A 54 -2.00 -4.49 -5.15
N ILE A 55 -2.46 -5.45 -4.33
CA ILE A 55 -2.58 -5.27 -2.87
C ILE A 55 -1.19 -5.05 -2.25
N PHE A 56 -0.19 -5.82 -2.66
CA PHE A 56 1.19 -5.65 -2.18
C PHE A 56 1.72 -4.24 -2.45
N VAL A 57 1.54 -3.72 -3.67
CA VAL A 57 1.93 -2.35 -4.03
C VAL A 57 1.15 -1.32 -3.22
N PHE A 58 -0.14 -1.54 -2.99
CA PHE A 58 -0.97 -0.67 -2.17
C PHE A 58 -0.47 -0.60 -0.72
N LEU A 59 -0.15 -1.73 -0.10
CA LEU A 59 0.44 -1.77 1.25
C LEU A 59 1.78 -1.01 1.30
N MET A 60 2.57 -1.07 0.22
CA MET A 60 3.82 -0.32 0.12
C MET A 60 3.58 1.18 -0.02
N ILE A 61 2.57 1.60 -0.79
CA ILE A 61 2.15 3.02 -0.87
C ILE A 61 1.81 3.54 0.52
N LEU A 62 0.93 2.83 1.25
CA LEU A 62 0.50 3.23 2.59
C LEU A 62 1.71 3.37 3.52
N ARG A 63 2.61 2.39 3.52
CA ARG A 63 3.80 2.41 4.39
C ARG A 63 4.72 3.59 4.10
N ILE A 64 5.04 3.84 2.83
CA ILE A 64 5.93 4.95 2.45
C ILE A 64 5.25 6.30 2.71
N ALA A 65 3.95 6.41 2.47
CA ALA A 65 3.19 7.61 2.78
C ALA A 65 3.20 7.93 4.28
N ASP A 66 3.04 6.92 5.15
CA ASP A 66 3.16 7.09 6.60
C ASP A 66 4.56 7.56 7.00
N ASP A 67 5.62 6.95 6.47
CA ASP A 67 6.99 7.39 6.76
C ASP A 67 7.27 8.82 6.29
N PHE A 68 6.60 9.29 5.23
CA PHE A 68 6.72 10.69 4.78
C PHE A 68 5.93 11.65 5.64
N LYS A 69 4.71 11.26 6.00
CA LYS A 69 3.79 12.04 6.84
C LYS A 69 4.35 12.25 8.24
N ASP A 70 4.85 11.17 8.83
CA ASP A 70 5.31 11.16 10.23
C ASP A 70 6.81 11.45 10.40
N TYR A 71 7.48 11.88 9.32
CA TYR A 71 8.93 12.07 9.28
C TYR A 71 9.49 12.90 10.45
N GLU A 72 8.87 14.04 10.79
CA GLU A 72 9.35 14.91 11.86
C GLU A 72 9.13 14.29 13.25
N THR A 73 8.04 13.58 13.43
CA THR A 73 7.77 12.82 14.67
C THR A 73 8.75 11.65 14.81
N ASP A 74 8.95 10.88 13.74
CA ASP A 74 9.89 9.77 13.70
C ASP A 74 11.33 10.22 13.92
N ARG A 75 11.71 11.38 13.42
CA ARG A 75 13.04 11.94 13.65
C ARG A 75 13.32 12.23 15.13
N ARG A 76 12.28 12.57 15.90
CA ARG A 76 12.41 12.83 17.35
C ARG A 76 12.35 11.55 18.18
N LEU A 77 11.39 10.66 17.86
CA LEU A 77 11.08 9.48 18.66
C LEU A 77 11.91 8.26 18.26
N PHE A 78 12.22 8.12 16.96
CA PHE A 78 12.87 6.95 16.38
C PHE A 78 14.02 7.34 15.43
N PRO A 79 15.03 8.11 15.91
CA PRO A 79 16.10 8.65 15.05
C PRO A 79 16.94 7.57 14.36
N HIS A 80 16.89 6.33 14.85
CA HIS A 80 17.65 5.19 14.32
C HIS A 80 16.98 4.53 13.10
N ARG A 81 15.69 4.80 12.83
CA ARG A 81 14.98 4.25 11.64
C ARG A 81 15.66 4.66 10.33
N ALA A 82 15.46 3.86 9.30
CA ALA A 82 16.14 4.03 8.00
C ALA A 82 16.02 5.43 7.39
N LEU A 83 14.81 6.01 7.39
CA LEU A 83 14.55 7.32 6.81
C LEU A 83 14.96 8.48 7.72
N PRO A 84 14.57 8.53 9.02
CA PRO A 84 14.99 9.57 9.95
C PRO A 84 16.49 9.67 10.15
N SER A 85 17.23 8.56 10.14
CA SER A 85 18.69 8.52 10.27
C SER A 85 19.45 9.03 9.04
N GLY A 86 18.75 9.29 7.93
CA GLY A 86 19.38 9.69 6.66
C GLY A 86 20.04 8.55 5.87
N ARG A 87 20.00 7.30 6.39
CA ARG A 87 20.51 6.12 5.65
C ARG A 87 19.73 5.86 4.37
N VAL A 88 18.48 6.32 4.30
CA VAL A 88 17.62 6.28 3.12
C VAL A 88 17.11 7.68 2.82
N LYS A 89 17.03 8.06 1.56
CA LYS A 89 16.56 9.38 1.13
C LYS A 89 15.11 9.30 0.67
N LYS A 90 14.27 10.28 1.02
CA LYS A 90 12.89 10.41 0.52
C LYS A 90 12.81 10.28 -0.99
N LYS A 91 13.74 10.91 -1.72
CA LYS A 91 13.81 10.85 -3.19
C LYS A 91 13.98 9.41 -3.71
N ASP A 92 14.80 8.59 -3.05
CA ASP A 92 15.00 7.20 -3.48
C ASP A 92 13.71 6.38 -3.34
N LEU A 93 12.97 6.59 -2.23
CA LEU A 93 11.68 5.94 -2.00
C LEU A 93 10.62 6.43 -2.98
N ALA A 94 10.54 7.74 -3.23
CA ALA A 94 9.58 8.30 -4.18
C ALA A 94 9.80 7.75 -5.60
N VAL A 95 11.04 7.68 -6.06
CA VAL A 95 11.38 7.12 -7.40
C VAL A 95 11.02 5.63 -7.47
N ALA A 96 11.40 4.84 -6.45
CA ALA A 96 11.08 3.41 -6.42
C ALA A 96 9.56 3.18 -6.38
N LEU A 97 8.84 3.95 -5.55
CA LEU A 97 7.39 3.87 -5.45
C LEU A 97 6.71 4.24 -6.77
N SER A 98 7.10 5.35 -7.40
CA SER A 98 6.54 5.76 -8.69
C SER A 98 6.74 4.70 -9.77
N PHE A 99 7.89 4.06 -9.81
CA PHE A 99 8.17 2.98 -10.75
C PHE A 99 7.25 1.77 -10.53
N ILE A 100 7.14 1.28 -9.28
CA ILE A 100 6.36 0.09 -9.01
C ILE A 100 4.85 0.34 -9.14
N VAL A 101 4.38 1.55 -8.83
CA VAL A 101 3.00 1.99 -9.09
C VAL A 101 2.72 2.02 -10.58
N ALA A 102 3.63 2.56 -11.40
CA ALA A 102 3.48 2.56 -12.85
C ALA A 102 3.38 1.13 -13.42
N VAL A 103 4.21 0.20 -12.92
CA VAL A 103 4.14 -1.22 -13.29
C VAL A 103 2.79 -1.82 -12.87
N SER A 104 2.32 -1.55 -11.64
CA SER A 104 1.02 -2.05 -11.16
C SER A 104 -0.14 -1.52 -12.01
N VAL A 105 -0.14 -0.23 -12.33
CA VAL A 105 -1.16 0.37 -13.22
C VAL A 105 -1.13 -0.30 -14.58
N LEU A 106 0.04 -0.44 -15.19
CA LEU A 106 0.19 -1.06 -16.52
C LEU A 106 -0.36 -2.50 -16.53
N LEU A 107 -0.01 -3.32 -15.53
CA LEU A 107 -0.52 -4.69 -15.41
C LEU A 107 -2.05 -4.74 -15.27
N ASN A 108 -2.62 -3.86 -14.45
CA ASN A 108 -4.06 -3.79 -14.28
C ASN A 108 -4.77 -3.32 -15.57
N VAL A 109 -4.21 -2.34 -16.29
CA VAL A 109 -4.78 -1.87 -17.58
C VAL A 109 -4.74 -2.97 -18.64
N LEU A 110 -3.66 -3.76 -18.70
CA LEU A 110 -3.48 -4.76 -19.75
C LEU A 110 -4.25 -6.06 -19.50
N PHE A 111 -4.42 -6.46 -18.24
CA PHE A 111 -4.89 -7.80 -17.90
C PHE A 111 -6.16 -7.85 -17.04
N MET A 112 -6.61 -6.71 -16.49
CA MET A 112 -7.78 -6.66 -15.61
C MET A 112 -8.92 -5.86 -16.25
N ASN A 113 -10.17 -6.32 -16.07
CA ASN A 113 -11.35 -5.69 -16.67
C ASN A 113 -11.94 -4.55 -15.81
N ASN A 114 -11.54 -4.43 -14.55
CA ASN A 114 -12.18 -3.52 -13.57
C ASN A 114 -11.29 -2.31 -13.23
N ILE A 115 -10.73 -1.68 -14.26
CA ILE A 115 -9.80 -0.55 -14.08
C ILE A 115 -10.40 0.63 -13.29
N GLY A 116 -11.71 0.85 -13.39
CA GLY A 116 -12.40 1.92 -12.65
C GLY A 116 -12.32 1.74 -11.14
N TRP A 117 -12.59 0.54 -10.62
CA TRP A 117 -12.47 0.22 -9.19
C TRP A 117 -11.02 0.26 -8.71
N PHE A 118 -10.09 -0.22 -9.52
CA PHE A 118 -8.66 -0.13 -9.23
C PHE A 118 -8.20 1.33 -9.08
N LEU A 119 -8.54 2.20 -10.03
CA LEU A 119 -8.19 3.62 -9.98
C LEU A 119 -8.84 4.31 -8.79
N PHE A 120 -10.12 4.03 -8.51
CA PHE A 120 -10.81 4.55 -7.33
C PHE A 120 -10.05 4.17 -6.05
N LEU A 121 -9.70 2.91 -5.85
CA LEU A 121 -8.96 2.43 -4.68
C LEU A 121 -7.62 3.17 -4.52
N TYR A 122 -6.84 3.27 -5.59
CA TYR A 122 -5.54 3.91 -5.56
C TYR A 122 -5.61 5.41 -5.30
N ILE A 123 -6.53 6.11 -5.96
CA ILE A 123 -6.73 7.55 -5.75
C ILE A 123 -7.21 7.80 -4.33
N TYR A 124 -8.26 7.10 -3.89
CA TYR A 124 -8.81 7.24 -2.55
C TYR A 124 -7.78 6.93 -1.46
N GLY A 125 -7.10 5.79 -1.54
CA GLY A 125 -6.08 5.41 -0.56
C GLY A 125 -4.90 6.37 -0.52
N THR A 126 -4.47 6.88 -1.68
CA THR A 126 -3.40 7.90 -1.75
C THR A 126 -3.84 9.20 -1.09
N LEU A 127 -5.04 9.69 -1.39
CA LEU A 127 -5.59 10.90 -0.76
C LEU A 127 -5.71 10.73 0.76
N MET A 128 -6.23 9.61 1.23
CA MET A 128 -6.34 9.32 2.67
C MET A 128 -4.98 9.27 3.36
N SER A 129 -3.97 8.70 2.70
CA SER A 129 -2.61 8.61 3.24
C SER A 129 -1.97 9.98 3.49
N PHE A 130 -2.34 10.99 2.73
CA PHE A 130 -1.83 12.36 2.88
C PHE A 130 -2.72 13.28 3.72
N TRP A 131 -3.73 12.77 4.42
CA TRP A 131 -4.63 13.59 5.23
C TRP A 131 -5.26 14.74 4.44
N PHE A 132 -5.69 14.51 3.22
CA PHE A 132 -6.17 15.57 2.34
C PHE A 132 -7.39 16.33 2.89
N PHE A 133 -8.11 15.75 3.87
CA PHE A 133 -9.34 16.29 4.38
C PHE A 133 -9.24 16.60 5.88
N LYS A 134 -9.36 17.90 6.25
CA LYS A 134 -9.44 18.38 7.65
C LYS A 134 -8.46 17.74 8.62
N ARG A 135 -7.19 17.67 8.27
CA ARG A 135 -6.10 17.03 9.03
C ARG A 135 -6.20 17.24 10.54
N ASP A 136 -6.29 18.52 10.98
CA ASP A 136 -6.26 18.86 12.41
C ASP A 136 -7.43 18.29 13.21
N LYS A 137 -8.61 18.17 12.56
CA LYS A 137 -9.80 17.57 13.20
C LYS A 137 -9.68 16.04 13.24
N ILE A 138 -9.24 15.42 12.14
CA ILE A 138 -9.13 13.97 12.03
C ILE A 138 -8.03 13.46 12.96
N GLN A 139 -6.88 14.11 12.98
CA GLN A 139 -5.72 13.71 13.79
C GLN A 139 -6.02 13.72 15.30
N ASN A 140 -6.90 14.62 15.75
CA ASN A 140 -7.25 14.77 17.16
C ASN A 140 -8.50 13.99 17.58
N SER A 141 -9.13 13.24 16.67
CA SER A 141 -10.34 12.45 16.95
C SER A 141 -10.21 11.04 16.42
N LEU A 142 -9.96 10.09 17.33
CA LEU A 142 -9.85 8.66 16.98
C LEU A 142 -11.09 8.13 16.24
N PRO A 143 -12.35 8.42 16.67
CA PRO A 143 -13.53 7.97 15.93
C PRO A 143 -13.59 8.53 14.51
N LEU A 144 -13.26 9.81 14.33
CA LEU A 144 -13.27 10.44 13.01
C LEU A 144 -12.17 9.86 12.11
N ALA A 145 -10.98 9.59 12.67
CA ALA A 145 -9.90 8.94 11.94
C ALA A 145 -10.29 7.53 11.48
N LEU A 146 -10.92 6.73 12.34
CA LEU A 146 -11.40 5.39 11.99
C LEU A 146 -12.43 5.42 10.86
N VAL A 147 -13.44 6.29 10.95
CA VAL A 147 -14.49 6.39 9.92
C VAL A 147 -13.95 6.89 8.57
N THR A 148 -13.00 7.83 8.58
CA THR A 148 -12.47 8.41 7.33
C THR A 148 -11.38 7.55 6.68
N HIS A 149 -10.64 6.75 7.46
CA HIS A 149 -9.57 5.90 6.93
C HIS A 149 -10.02 4.46 6.64
N ASN A 150 -11.10 4.02 7.28
CA ASN A 150 -11.72 2.73 7.04
C ASN A 150 -13.19 2.94 6.68
N PRO A 151 -13.51 3.48 5.50
CA PRO A 151 -14.89 3.54 5.04
C PRO A 151 -15.37 2.10 4.83
N VAL A 152 -16.30 1.67 5.64
CA VAL A 152 -16.99 0.38 5.50
C VAL A 152 -18.06 0.53 4.44
#